data_a67aa4b0bdf975fe796957573926256c
#
_entry.id   a67aa4b0bdf975fe796957573926256c
#
_cell.length_a   1.000
_cell.length_b   1.000
_cell.length_c   1.000
_cell.angle_alpha   90.00
_cell.angle_beta   90.00
_cell.angle_gamma   90.00
#
_symmetry.space_group_name_H-M   'P 1'
#
loop_
_entity.id
_entity.type
_entity.pdbx_description
1 polymer ?
#
loop_
_entity_poly.entity_id
_entity_poly.type
_entity_poly.pdbx_seq_one_letter_code
_entity_poly.pdbx_strand_id
1 'polypeptide(L)'
;MKFRWKITFCMLCLMAVLFGIGSSALIAISFQSGLERERESAKNSYRMLMYTLQMTGELETWSSTEEIQNLFHRLSGQGDSWEAITLYSEEGELYSSGEAAAYFTESRGRVDTQHCVITCFSDGDGRRYLQLSGAFLAGDRTLYLDMAHNISMLYQTREQQHIAYRRIFLGMTALCAVLAYTMALVLTRSLSRLSRGAREIAQGNFSFRSNIHSGDEIGRLSEDFDRMAGHVEQNILDLKEAVERQERFVGSFTHELKTPMTAVLGYADLLRSQDLTEEEQRDAANYIFSEGKRLERLS
;
A
#
# COMPACT_ATOMS: atom_id res chain seq x y z
N MET A 1 -16.15 4.44 11.80
CA MET A 1 -15.35 3.25 11.44
C MET A 1 -14.27 3.03 12.50
N LYS A 2 -14.08 1.79 13.00
CA LYS A 2 -13.00 1.46 13.95
C LYS A 2 -11.64 1.67 13.26
N PHE A 3 -10.64 2.14 13.99
CA PHE A 3 -9.30 2.49 13.47
C PHE A 3 -8.65 1.40 12.58
N ARG A 4 -8.85 0.14 12.93
CA ARG A 4 -8.40 -1.03 12.16
C ARG A 4 -8.91 -1.03 10.70
N TRP A 5 -10.17 -0.66 10.47
CA TRP A 5 -10.75 -0.62 9.13
C TRP A 5 -10.19 0.50 8.26
N LYS A 6 -9.81 1.64 8.88
CA LYS A 6 -9.17 2.75 8.16
C LYS A 6 -7.80 2.36 7.64
N ILE A 7 -6.97 1.70 8.48
CA ILE A 7 -5.64 1.23 8.07
C ILE A 7 -5.75 0.19 6.96
N THR A 8 -6.57 -0.84 7.15
CA THR A 8 -6.76 -1.90 6.14
C THR A 8 -7.23 -1.32 4.82
N PHE A 9 -8.21 -0.42 4.83
CA PHE A 9 -8.71 0.23 3.62
C PHE A 9 -7.65 1.08 2.93
N CYS A 10 -6.88 1.88 3.67
CA CYS A 10 -5.79 2.68 3.11
C CYS A 10 -4.71 1.82 2.43
N MET A 11 -4.29 0.74 3.08
CA MET A 11 -3.31 -0.20 2.50
C MET A 11 -3.84 -0.89 1.26
N LEU A 12 -5.11 -1.30 1.24
CA LEU A 12 -5.73 -1.92 0.07
C LEU A 12 -5.86 -0.93 -1.09
N CYS A 13 -6.26 0.31 -0.83
CA CYS A 13 -6.33 1.36 -1.86
C CYS A 13 -4.94 1.64 -2.46
N LEU A 14 -3.93 1.80 -1.63
CA LEU A 14 -2.56 2.06 -2.09
C LEU A 14 -2.04 0.90 -2.95
N MET A 15 -2.26 -0.33 -2.52
CA MET A 15 -1.88 -1.51 -3.27
C MET A 15 -2.63 -1.62 -4.59
N ALA A 16 -3.94 -1.36 -4.61
CA ALA A 16 -4.76 -1.42 -5.82
C ALA A 16 -4.28 -0.40 -6.87
N VAL A 17 -3.94 0.82 -6.44
CA VAL A 17 -3.42 1.87 -7.33
C VAL A 17 -2.04 1.49 -7.88
N LEU A 18 -1.10 1.09 -7.02
CA LEU A 18 0.25 0.73 -7.45
C LEU A 18 0.26 -0.47 -8.39
N PHE A 19 -0.46 -1.53 -8.05
CA PHE A 19 -0.52 -2.73 -8.89
C PHE A 19 -1.30 -2.49 -10.17
N GLY A 20 -2.41 -1.73 -10.13
CA GLY A 20 -3.22 -1.40 -11.30
C GLY A 20 -2.42 -0.59 -12.33
N ILE A 21 -1.73 0.46 -11.89
CA ILE A 21 -0.88 1.28 -12.77
C ILE A 21 0.31 0.45 -13.27
N GLY A 22 1.00 -0.25 -12.38
CA GLY A 22 2.18 -1.04 -12.74
C GLY A 22 1.88 -2.16 -13.74
N SER A 23 0.80 -2.93 -13.53
CA SER A 23 0.41 -3.99 -14.45
C SER A 23 -0.04 -3.45 -15.82
N SER A 24 -0.79 -2.34 -15.84
CA SER A 24 -1.21 -1.71 -17.09
C SER A 24 0.00 -1.20 -17.90
N ALA A 25 0.96 -0.55 -17.23
CA ALA A 25 2.19 -0.09 -17.87
C ALA A 25 3.02 -1.25 -18.43
N LEU A 26 3.20 -2.33 -17.66
CA LEU A 26 3.93 -3.51 -18.10
C LEU A 26 3.30 -4.17 -19.33
N ILE A 27 1.97 -4.34 -19.35
CA ILE A 27 1.27 -4.90 -20.50
C ILE A 27 1.43 -3.99 -21.72
N ALA A 28 1.30 -2.67 -21.54
CA ALA A 28 1.45 -1.71 -22.63
C ALA A 28 2.87 -1.74 -23.23
N ILE A 29 3.90 -1.74 -22.39
CA ILE A 29 5.30 -1.80 -22.81
C ILE A 29 5.60 -3.15 -23.50
N SER A 30 5.15 -4.26 -22.93
CA SER A 30 5.31 -5.59 -23.53
C SER A 30 4.65 -5.70 -24.88
N PHE A 31 3.43 -5.16 -25.02
CA PHE A 31 2.70 -5.15 -26.29
C PHE A 31 3.40 -4.27 -27.33
N GLN A 32 3.82 -3.06 -26.98
CA GLN A 32 4.53 -2.18 -27.91
C GLN A 32 5.86 -2.80 -28.38
N SER A 33 6.62 -3.37 -27.45
CA SER A 33 7.88 -4.05 -27.79
C SER A 33 7.65 -5.30 -28.67
N GLY A 34 6.56 -6.02 -28.42
CA GLY A 34 6.15 -7.14 -29.26
C GLY A 34 5.75 -6.70 -30.66
N LEU A 35 4.92 -5.66 -30.77
CA LEU A 35 4.47 -5.12 -32.05
C LEU A 35 5.65 -4.59 -32.88
N GLU A 36 6.60 -3.89 -32.25
CA GLU A 36 7.78 -3.38 -32.96
C GLU A 36 8.66 -4.52 -33.46
N ARG A 37 8.82 -5.59 -32.69
CA ARG A 37 9.56 -6.80 -33.13
C ARG A 37 8.88 -7.48 -34.32
N GLU A 38 7.54 -7.68 -34.26
CA GLU A 38 6.79 -8.26 -35.37
C GLU A 38 6.87 -7.37 -36.63
N ARG A 39 6.77 -6.05 -36.43
CA ARG A 39 6.89 -5.08 -37.53
C ARG A 39 8.26 -5.11 -38.18
N GLU A 40 9.34 -5.11 -37.42
CA GLU A 40 10.71 -5.19 -37.97
C GLU A 40 10.98 -6.55 -38.60
N SER A 41 10.49 -7.65 -38.01
CA SER A 41 10.57 -8.98 -38.59
C SER A 41 9.87 -9.07 -39.93
N ALA A 42 8.62 -8.64 -39.99
CA ALA A 42 7.84 -8.60 -41.21
C ALA A 42 8.50 -7.71 -42.29
N LYS A 43 8.98 -6.55 -41.91
CA LYS A 43 9.69 -5.62 -42.80
C LYS A 43 10.99 -6.21 -43.39
N ASN A 44 11.76 -6.92 -42.58
CA ASN A 44 12.98 -7.57 -43.04
C ASN A 44 12.67 -8.72 -43.98
N SER A 45 11.67 -9.56 -43.69
CA SER A 45 11.22 -10.63 -44.57
C SER A 45 10.67 -10.08 -45.89
N TYR A 46 9.87 -8.99 -45.84
CA TYR A 46 9.38 -8.29 -46.99
C TYR A 46 10.51 -7.75 -47.87
N ARG A 47 11.50 -7.06 -47.28
CA ARG A 47 12.66 -6.55 -48.06
C ARG A 47 13.46 -7.67 -48.71
N MET A 48 13.66 -8.80 -48.02
CA MET A 48 14.35 -9.95 -48.56
C MET A 48 13.64 -10.51 -49.78
N LEU A 49 12.30 -10.62 -49.69
CA LEU A 49 11.50 -11.06 -50.80
C LEU A 49 11.53 -10.08 -51.99
N MET A 50 11.37 -8.78 -51.72
CA MET A 50 11.43 -7.72 -52.72
C MET A 50 12.79 -7.73 -53.45
N TYR A 51 13.90 -7.87 -52.70
CA TYR A 51 15.22 -7.98 -53.30
C TYR A 51 15.39 -9.22 -54.16
N THR A 52 14.85 -10.36 -53.74
CA THR A 52 14.87 -11.60 -54.50
C THR A 52 14.07 -11.47 -55.80
N LEU A 53 12.87 -10.86 -55.71
CA LEU A 53 12.01 -10.64 -56.90
C LEU A 53 12.67 -9.67 -57.92
N GLN A 54 13.31 -8.62 -57.42
CA GLN A 54 14.01 -7.68 -58.29
C GLN A 54 15.18 -8.34 -59.03
N MET A 55 16.00 -9.13 -58.33
CA MET A 55 17.13 -9.88 -58.91
C MET A 55 16.66 -10.94 -59.89
N THR A 56 15.55 -11.63 -59.64
CA THR A 56 14.95 -12.60 -60.56
C THR A 56 14.38 -11.89 -61.79
N GLY A 57 13.75 -10.72 -61.64
CA GLY A 57 13.19 -9.92 -62.71
C GLY A 57 14.26 -9.34 -63.67
N GLU A 58 15.50 -9.16 -63.19
CA GLU A 58 16.63 -8.75 -64.04
C GLU A 58 17.24 -9.89 -64.86
N LEU A 59 17.09 -11.15 -64.37
CA LEU A 59 17.68 -12.34 -64.98
C LEU A 59 16.71 -13.07 -65.94
N GLU A 60 15.45 -13.02 -65.67
CA GLU A 60 14.38 -13.62 -66.51
C GLU A 60 13.45 -12.50 -66.98
N THR A 61 13.23 -12.44 -68.31
CA THR A 61 12.19 -11.59 -68.87
C THR A 61 10.82 -12.13 -68.37
N TRP A 62 10.17 -11.42 -67.45
CA TRP A 62 8.83 -11.73 -66.98
C TRP A 62 7.82 -11.45 -68.11
N SER A 63 7.85 -12.33 -69.13
CA SER A 63 7.17 -12.12 -70.39
C SER A 63 5.74 -12.61 -70.39
N SER A 64 5.38 -13.52 -69.47
CA SER A 64 4.01 -14.03 -69.40
C SER A 64 3.45 -13.98 -67.97
N THR A 65 2.15 -13.65 -67.88
CA THR A 65 1.41 -13.66 -66.60
C THR A 65 1.41 -15.05 -65.94
N GLU A 66 1.48 -16.11 -66.74
CA GLU A 66 1.53 -17.51 -66.26
C GLU A 66 2.82 -17.83 -65.53
N GLU A 67 3.97 -17.34 -65.94
CA GLU A 67 5.25 -17.54 -65.29
C GLU A 67 5.31 -16.80 -63.94
N ILE A 68 4.78 -15.58 -63.88
CA ILE A 68 4.64 -14.79 -62.65
C ILE A 68 3.75 -15.54 -61.64
N GLN A 69 2.60 -16.02 -62.07
CA GLN A 69 1.68 -16.80 -61.23
C GLN A 69 2.33 -18.07 -60.67
N ASN A 70 3.06 -18.82 -61.50
CA ASN A 70 3.75 -20.03 -61.10
C ASN A 70 4.90 -19.77 -60.12
N LEU A 71 5.61 -18.64 -60.23
CA LEU A 71 6.63 -18.22 -59.29
C LEU A 71 6.00 -17.88 -57.93
N PHE A 72 4.99 -17.04 -57.92
CA PHE A 72 4.30 -16.66 -56.68
C PHE A 72 3.58 -17.83 -56.02
N HIS A 73 3.02 -18.76 -56.79
CA HIS A 73 2.44 -19.99 -56.24
C HIS A 73 3.51 -20.87 -55.53
N ARG A 74 4.73 -20.94 -56.07
CA ARG A 74 5.86 -21.63 -55.41
C ARG A 74 6.35 -20.90 -54.17
N LEU A 75 6.43 -19.57 -54.21
CA LEU A 75 6.87 -18.73 -53.08
C LEU A 75 5.83 -18.75 -51.95
N SER A 76 4.53 -18.70 -52.25
CA SER A 76 3.49 -18.75 -51.21
C SER A 76 3.40 -20.11 -50.53
N GLY A 77 3.83 -21.21 -51.19
CA GLY A 77 3.87 -22.54 -50.60
C GLY A 77 5.12 -22.86 -49.77
N GLN A 78 6.17 -22.03 -49.79
CA GLN A 78 7.44 -22.26 -49.10
C GLN A 78 7.66 -21.47 -47.81
N GLY A 79 6.77 -20.53 -47.43
CA GLY A 79 6.98 -19.67 -46.31
C GLY A 79 5.79 -19.60 -45.35
N ASP A 80 6.00 -20.08 -44.11
CA ASP A 80 5.05 -19.93 -42.99
C ASP A 80 4.85 -18.47 -42.52
N SER A 81 5.51 -17.52 -43.22
CA SER A 81 5.58 -16.12 -42.72
C SER A 81 4.46 -15.22 -43.24
N TRP A 82 3.75 -15.60 -44.32
CA TRP A 82 2.78 -14.77 -45.01
C TRP A 82 1.45 -15.49 -45.22
N GLU A 83 0.35 -14.92 -44.77
CA GLU A 83 -0.98 -15.51 -44.92
C GLU A 83 -1.68 -15.05 -46.23
N ALA A 84 -1.27 -13.90 -46.76
CA ALA A 84 -1.81 -13.45 -48.05
C ALA A 84 -0.74 -12.64 -48.80
N ILE A 85 -0.76 -12.80 -50.13
CA ILE A 85 0.10 -12.08 -51.06
C ILE A 85 -0.75 -11.64 -52.23
N THR A 86 -0.64 -10.39 -52.66
CA THR A 86 -1.27 -9.90 -53.87
C THR A 86 -0.29 -9.07 -54.69
N LEU A 87 -0.17 -9.38 -55.94
CA LEU A 87 0.65 -8.69 -56.91
C LEU A 87 -0.23 -7.95 -57.91
N TYR A 88 0.05 -6.68 -58.12
CA TYR A 88 -0.64 -5.80 -59.04
C TYR A 88 0.32 -5.22 -60.09
N SER A 89 -0.23 -4.97 -61.29
CA SER A 89 0.37 -4.07 -62.29
C SER A 89 -0.46 -2.80 -62.38
N GLU A 90 -0.04 -1.86 -63.24
CA GLU A 90 -0.86 -0.68 -63.58
C GLU A 90 -2.17 -1.09 -64.25
N GLU A 91 -2.18 -2.23 -64.95
CA GLU A 91 -3.33 -2.76 -65.71
C GLU A 91 -4.32 -3.52 -64.83
N GLY A 92 -3.90 -4.02 -63.63
CA GLY A 92 -4.75 -4.77 -62.73
C GLY A 92 -4.02 -5.79 -61.87
N GLU A 93 -4.80 -6.65 -61.21
CA GLU A 93 -4.31 -7.75 -60.38
C GLU A 93 -3.73 -8.86 -61.23
N LEU A 94 -2.50 -9.27 -60.94
CA LEU A 94 -1.80 -10.36 -61.61
C LEU A 94 -1.88 -11.67 -60.83
N TYR A 95 -1.84 -11.58 -59.52
CA TYR A 95 -1.86 -12.73 -58.63
C TYR A 95 -2.45 -12.35 -57.27
N SER A 96 -3.27 -13.21 -56.70
CA SER A 96 -3.75 -13.05 -55.32
C SER A 96 -3.84 -14.43 -54.68
N SER A 97 -3.39 -14.52 -53.42
CA SER A 97 -3.41 -15.73 -52.63
C SER A 97 -3.68 -15.41 -51.17
N GLY A 98 -4.46 -16.27 -50.51
CA GLY A 98 -4.84 -16.17 -49.10
C GLY A 98 -6.12 -15.36 -48.86
N GLU A 99 -6.89 -15.78 -47.87
CA GLU A 99 -8.17 -15.15 -47.53
C GLU A 99 -8.05 -13.69 -47.11
N ALA A 100 -6.95 -13.35 -46.43
CA ALA A 100 -6.71 -12.00 -45.94
C ALA A 100 -6.49 -10.95 -47.04
N ALA A 101 -6.20 -11.40 -48.30
CA ALA A 101 -6.04 -10.49 -49.45
C ALA A 101 -7.30 -9.66 -49.75
N ALA A 102 -8.49 -10.21 -49.48
CA ALA A 102 -9.77 -9.52 -49.70
C ALA A 102 -9.95 -8.26 -48.83
N TYR A 103 -9.16 -8.12 -47.75
CA TYR A 103 -9.23 -7.01 -46.81
C TYR A 103 -8.07 -6.01 -46.94
N PHE A 104 -7.24 -6.17 -47.98
CA PHE A 104 -6.13 -5.24 -48.19
C PHE A 104 -6.64 -3.82 -48.44
N THR A 105 -5.99 -2.87 -47.78
CA THR A 105 -6.24 -1.45 -48.02
C THR A 105 -5.49 -1.01 -49.24
N GLU A 106 -6.14 -0.24 -50.16
CA GLU A 106 -5.51 0.26 -51.35
C GLU A 106 -4.34 1.22 -50.98
N SER A 107 -3.13 0.83 -51.36
CA SER A 107 -1.89 1.54 -51.06
C SER A 107 -1.18 2.12 -52.29
N ARG A 108 -1.67 1.85 -53.50
CA ARG A 108 -1.02 2.16 -54.81
C ARG A 108 -0.54 3.62 -54.93
N GLY A 109 -1.28 4.59 -54.42
CA GLY A 109 -0.93 5.99 -54.49
C GLY A 109 0.08 6.46 -53.44
N ARG A 110 0.55 5.57 -52.51
CA ARG A 110 1.42 5.88 -51.37
C ARG A 110 2.74 5.13 -51.35
N VAL A 111 2.93 4.20 -52.27
CA VAL A 111 4.13 3.34 -52.33
C VAL A 111 5.02 3.74 -53.52
N ASP A 112 6.32 3.68 -53.28
CA ASP A 112 7.34 3.83 -54.29
C ASP A 112 8.35 2.66 -54.23
N THR A 113 9.32 2.65 -55.12
CA THR A 113 10.36 1.61 -55.19
C THR A 113 11.36 1.64 -54.02
N GLN A 114 11.31 2.68 -53.19
CA GLN A 114 12.28 2.85 -52.07
C GLN A 114 11.66 2.68 -50.71
N HIS A 115 10.33 2.90 -50.58
CA HIS A 115 9.65 2.94 -49.30
C HIS A 115 8.49 1.90 -49.27
N CYS A 116 8.54 1.09 -48.22
CA CYS A 116 7.46 0.17 -47.89
C CYS A 116 6.49 0.87 -46.89
N VAL A 117 5.21 0.82 -47.23
CA VAL A 117 4.13 1.30 -46.34
C VAL A 117 3.65 0.14 -45.50
N ILE A 118 3.51 0.32 -44.19
CA ILE A 118 3.01 -0.69 -43.26
C ILE A 118 1.69 -0.19 -42.67
N THR A 119 0.61 -0.95 -42.89
CA THR A 119 -0.70 -0.67 -42.33
C THR A 119 -1.21 -1.87 -41.53
N CYS A 120 -2.08 -1.61 -40.54
CA CYS A 120 -2.72 -2.67 -39.76
C CYS A 120 -4.19 -2.79 -40.23
N PHE A 121 -4.67 -3.99 -40.44
CA PHE A 121 -6.07 -4.25 -40.72
C PHE A 121 -6.58 -5.48 -39.96
N SER A 122 -7.88 -5.70 -39.97
CA SER A 122 -8.51 -6.91 -39.43
C SER A 122 -9.43 -7.51 -40.50
N ASP A 123 -9.48 -8.84 -40.56
CA ASP A 123 -10.43 -9.56 -41.39
C ASP A 123 -11.81 -9.63 -40.73
N GLY A 124 -12.75 -10.31 -41.43
CA GLY A 124 -14.14 -10.52 -40.97
C GLY A 124 -14.24 -11.39 -39.72
N ASP A 125 -13.25 -12.22 -39.43
CA ASP A 125 -13.16 -13.10 -38.27
C ASP A 125 -12.44 -12.41 -37.05
N GLY A 126 -12.00 -11.15 -37.23
CA GLY A 126 -11.31 -10.39 -36.21
C GLY A 126 -9.84 -10.71 -36.05
N ARG A 127 -9.24 -11.50 -36.97
CA ARG A 127 -7.78 -11.70 -36.99
C ARG A 127 -7.11 -10.40 -37.39
N ARG A 128 -5.92 -10.16 -36.88
CA ARG A 128 -5.19 -8.93 -37.11
C ARG A 128 -3.91 -9.14 -37.89
N TYR A 129 -3.69 -8.26 -38.87
CA TYR A 129 -2.63 -8.38 -39.83
C TYR A 129 -1.85 -7.07 -39.97
N LEU A 130 -0.53 -7.21 -40.25
CA LEU A 130 0.28 -6.16 -40.82
C LEU A 130 0.27 -6.31 -42.35
N GLN A 131 -0.28 -5.34 -43.08
CA GLN A 131 -0.11 -5.24 -44.52
C GLN A 131 1.16 -4.47 -44.82
N LEU A 132 2.04 -5.07 -45.58
CA LEU A 132 3.24 -4.42 -46.12
C LEU A 132 3.06 -4.24 -47.61
N SER A 133 3.15 -2.99 -48.03
CA SER A 133 2.92 -2.60 -49.43
C SER A 133 4.16 -1.90 -49.96
N GLY A 134 4.59 -2.25 -51.19
CA GLY A 134 5.70 -1.60 -51.86
C GLY A 134 5.65 -1.86 -53.35
N ALA A 135 6.52 -1.18 -54.10
CA ALA A 135 6.64 -1.32 -55.52
C ALA A 135 8.06 -1.76 -55.92
N PHE A 136 8.18 -2.50 -56.98
CA PHE A 136 9.47 -2.86 -57.58
C PHE A 136 9.44 -2.82 -59.10
N LEU A 137 10.59 -2.68 -59.70
CA LEU A 137 10.74 -2.68 -61.17
C LEU A 137 11.00 -4.11 -61.66
N ALA A 138 10.25 -4.56 -62.62
CA ALA A 138 10.43 -5.84 -63.33
C ALA A 138 10.56 -5.54 -64.82
N GLY A 139 11.80 -5.37 -65.29
CA GLY A 139 12.06 -4.81 -66.60
C GLY A 139 11.54 -3.36 -66.72
N ASP A 140 10.70 -3.07 -67.70
CA ASP A 140 10.11 -1.74 -67.91
C ASP A 140 8.79 -1.51 -67.20
N ARG A 141 8.34 -2.47 -66.39
CA ARG A 141 7.03 -2.44 -65.68
C ARG A 141 7.21 -2.23 -64.18
N THR A 142 6.40 -1.33 -63.61
CA THR A 142 6.27 -1.21 -62.14
C THR A 142 5.22 -2.21 -61.66
N LEU A 143 5.64 -3.06 -60.73
CA LEU A 143 4.78 -4.00 -60.03
C LEU A 143 4.62 -3.62 -58.57
N TYR A 144 3.44 -3.84 -58.01
CA TYR A 144 3.07 -3.54 -56.63
C TYR A 144 2.82 -4.84 -55.90
N LEU A 145 3.44 -4.99 -54.73
CA LEU A 145 3.31 -6.19 -53.92
C LEU A 145 2.74 -5.82 -52.57
N ASP A 146 1.62 -6.41 -52.22
CA ASP A 146 0.98 -6.38 -50.93
C ASP A 146 1.09 -7.73 -50.24
N MET A 147 1.50 -7.73 -48.98
CA MET A 147 1.66 -8.95 -48.19
C MET A 147 1.03 -8.77 -46.80
N ALA A 148 0.37 -9.81 -46.28
CA ALA A 148 -0.21 -9.83 -44.94
C ALA A 148 0.57 -10.77 -44.03
N HIS A 149 1.05 -10.18 -42.93
CA HIS A 149 1.66 -10.93 -41.83
C HIS A 149 0.71 -10.97 -40.63
N ASN A 150 0.44 -12.19 -40.14
CA ASN A 150 -0.52 -12.38 -39.05
C ASN A 150 0.09 -12.00 -37.71
N ILE A 151 -0.53 -11.05 -37.01
CA ILE A 151 -0.16 -10.60 -35.68
C ILE A 151 -1.22 -10.93 -34.60
N SER A 152 -2.18 -11.79 -34.93
CA SER A 152 -3.27 -12.14 -34.02
C SER A 152 -2.76 -12.75 -32.70
N MET A 153 -1.69 -13.55 -32.78
CA MET A 153 -1.05 -14.16 -31.60
C MET A 153 -0.59 -13.10 -30.60
N LEU A 154 -0.09 -11.94 -31.07
CA LEU A 154 0.32 -10.85 -30.21
C LEU A 154 -0.87 -10.28 -29.41
N TYR A 155 -2.03 -10.13 -30.05
CA TYR A 155 -3.25 -9.65 -29.39
C TYR A 155 -3.82 -10.72 -28.43
N GLN A 156 -3.79 -11.99 -28.79
CA GLN A 156 -4.20 -13.09 -27.90
C GLN A 156 -3.30 -13.17 -26.67
N THR A 157 -1.99 -13.04 -26.85
CA THR A 157 -1.01 -13.00 -25.74
C THR A 157 -1.31 -11.85 -24.79
N ARG A 158 -1.61 -10.67 -25.34
CA ARG A 158 -2.01 -9.50 -24.54
C ARG A 158 -3.26 -9.78 -23.70
N GLU A 159 -4.28 -10.43 -24.30
CA GLU A 159 -5.51 -10.77 -23.58
C GLU A 159 -5.27 -11.82 -22.48
N GLN A 160 -4.47 -12.83 -22.77
CA GLN A 160 -4.04 -13.80 -21.75
C GLN A 160 -3.26 -13.14 -20.60
N GLN A 161 -2.39 -12.19 -20.91
CA GLN A 161 -1.70 -11.38 -19.90
C GLN A 161 -2.70 -10.62 -19.03
N HIS A 162 -3.69 -9.94 -19.58
CA HIS A 162 -4.73 -9.26 -18.81
C HIS A 162 -5.47 -10.21 -17.87
N ILE A 163 -5.82 -11.42 -18.31
CA ILE A 163 -6.47 -12.44 -17.49
C ILE A 163 -5.55 -12.91 -16.36
N ALA A 164 -4.28 -13.18 -16.66
CA ALA A 164 -3.30 -13.62 -15.69
C ALA A 164 -3.05 -12.54 -14.60
N TYR A 165 -2.81 -11.29 -14.99
CA TYR A 165 -2.64 -10.18 -14.09
C TYR A 165 -3.86 -9.93 -13.22
N ARG A 166 -5.07 -10.06 -13.75
CA ARG A 166 -6.31 -9.94 -12.98
C ARG A 166 -6.43 -11.02 -11.91
N ARG A 167 -6.06 -12.27 -12.20
CA ARG A 167 -6.04 -13.37 -11.22
C ARG A 167 -5.00 -13.11 -10.12
N ILE A 168 -3.80 -12.70 -10.50
CA ILE A 168 -2.72 -12.35 -9.56
C ILE A 168 -3.16 -11.18 -8.68
N PHE A 169 -3.77 -10.14 -9.25
CA PHE A 169 -4.29 -8.98 -8.51
C PHE A 169 -5.31 -9.38 -7.45
N LEU A 170 -6.28 -10.23 -7.81
CA LEU A 170 -7.28 -10.72 -6.86
C LEU A 170 -6.64 -11.53 -5.72
N GLY A 171 -5.71 -12.42 -6.04
CA GLY A 171 -4.98 -13.20 -5.04
C GLY A 171 -4.14 -12.33 -4.09
N MET A 172 -3.39 -11.39 -4.64
CA MET A 172 -2.59 -10.44 -3.87
C MET A 172 -3.46 -9.54 -2.98
N THR A 173 -4.58 -9.05 -3.51
CA THR A 173 -5.53 -8.22 -2.75
C THR A 173 -6.13 -8.99 -1.57
N ALA A 174 -6.53 -10.24 -1.78
CA ALA A 174 -7.02 -11.10 -0.72
C ALA A 174 -5.96 -11.37 0.36
N LEU A 175 -4.73 -11.69 -0.05
CA LEU A 175 -3.61 -11.90 0.87
C LEU A 175 -3.30 -10.65 1.69
N CYS A 176 -3.19 -9.50 1.02
CA CYS A 176 -2.94 -8.22 1.71
C CYS A 176 -4.07 -7.83 2.65
N ALA A 177 -5.33 -8.12 2.30
CA ALA A 177 -6.47 -7.87 3.19
C ALA A 177 -6.36 -8.68 4.50
N VAL A 178 -5.98 -9.95 4.40
CA VAL A 178 -5.77 -10.83 5.56
C VAL A 178 -4.61 -10.32 6.42
N LEU A 179 -3.45 -10.02 5.82
CA LEU A 179 -2.28 -9.52 6.53
C LEU A 179 -2.54 -8.16 7.20
N ALA A 180 -3.15 -7.22 6.47
CA ALA A 180 -3.49 -5.91 7.02
C ALA A 180 -4.50 -6.01 8.16
N TYR A 181 -5.50 -6.90 8.04
CA TYR A 181 -6.49 -7.13 9.08
C TYR A 181 -5.87 -7.74 10.35
N THR A 182 -5.01 -8.76 10.22
CA THR A 182 -4.33 -9.38 11.36
C THR A 182 -3.40 -8.39 12.06
N MET A 183 -2.62 -7.62 11.31
CA MET A 183 -1.75 -6.58 11.86
C MET A 183 -2.54 -5.49 12.58
N ALA A 184 -3.65 -5.03 11.99
CA ALA A 184 -4.55 -4.07 12.63
C ALA A 184 -5.21 -4.61 13.91
N LEU A 185 -5.50 -5.91 13.98
CA LEU A 185 -6.01 -6.56 15.20
C LEU A 185 -4.98 -6.54 16.33
N VAL A 186 -3.73 -6.92 16.04
CA VAL A 186 -2.65 -6.96 17.04
C VAL A 186 -2.38 -5.56 17.61
N LEU A 187 -2.18 -4.57 16.73
CA LEU A 187 -1.96 -3.17 17.13
C LEU A 187 -3.12 -2.61 17.97
N THR A 188 -4.36 -2.82 17.50
CA THR A 188 -5.54 -2.27 18.21
C THR A 188 -5.74 -2.92 19.58
N ARG A 189 -5.43 -4.22 19.72
CA ARG A 189 -5.51 -4.92 21.02
C ARG A 189 -4.54 -4.34 22.03
N SER A 190 -3.28 -4.14 21.62
CA SER A 190 -2.23 -3.58 22.48
C SER A 190 -2.57 -2.15 22.94
N LEU A 191 -2.94 -1.26 22.01
CA LEU A 191 -3.37 0.10 22.33
C LEU A 191 -4.62 0.14 23.22
N SER A 192 -5.59 -0.75 23.00
CA SER A 192 -6.81 -0.84 23.83
C SER A 192 -6.47 -1.28 25.25
N ARG A 193 -5.47 -2.15 25.42
CA ARG A 193 -5.00 -2.58 26.76
C ARG A 193 -4.35 -1.45 27.53
N LEU A 194 -3.47 -0.67 26.89
CA LEU A 194 -2.87 0.54 27.47
C LEU A 194 -3.93 1.58 27.83
N SER A 195 -4.89 1.85 26.93
CA SER A 195 -6.00 2.78 27.19
C SER A 195 -6.90 2.33 28.35
N ARG A 196 -7.10 1.02 28.50
CA ARG A 196 -7.83 0.45 29.65
C ARG A 196 -7.01 0.68 30.92
N GLY A 197 -5.71 0.39 30.90
CA GLY A 197 -4.83 0.61 32.06
C GLY A 197 -4.84 2.05 32.54
N ALA A 198 -4.81 3.02 31.63
CA ALA A 198 -4.92 4.42 31.98
C ALA A 198 -6.25 4.77 32.70
N ARG A 199 -7.36 4.14 32.30
CA ARG A 199 -8.65 4.31 33.00
C ARG A 199 -8.67 3.64 34.35
N GLU A 200 -8.11 2.43 34.49
CA GLU A 200 -7.99 1.73 35.77
C GLU A 200 -7.22 2.56 36.79
N ILE A 201 -6.07 3.12 36.37
CA ILE A 201 -5.26 4.02 37.24
C ILE A 201 -6.06 5.27 37.60
N ALA A 202 -6.76 5.90 36.64
CA ALA A 202 -7.61 7.07 36.92
C ALA A 202 -8.79 6.77 37.86
N GLN A 203 -9.24 5.52 37.95
CA GLN A 203 -10.29 5.04 38.87
C GLN A 203 -9.74 4.58 40.23
N GLY A 204 -8.44 4.70 40.46
CA GLY A 204 -7.81 4.35 41.74
C GLY A 204 -7.21 2.94 41.80
N ASN A 205 -7.24 2.18 40.70
CA ASN A 205 -6.56 0.89 40.63
C ASN A 205 -5.09 1.08 40.20
N PHE A 206 -4.25 1.51 41.13
CA PHE A 206 -2.84 1.83 40.87
C PHE A 206 -1.96 0.58 40.69
N SER A 207 -2.45 -0.62 41.05
CA SER A 207 -1.70 -1.88 40.87
C SER A 207 -1.84 -2.46 39.46
N PHE A 208 -2.64 -1.86 38.57
CA PHE A 208 -2.76 -2.30 37.20
C PHE A 208 -1.41 -2.20 36.46
N ARG A 209 -1.07 -3.23 35.68
CA ARG A 209 0.06 -3.26 34.76
C ARG A 209 -0.41 -3.72 33.38
N SER A 210 0.13 -3.10 32.35
CA SER A 210 -0.22 -3.42 30.96
C SER A 210 0.36 -4.77 30.54
N ASN A 211 1.57 -5.09 31.00
CA ASN A 211 2.26 -6.38 30.82
C ASN A 211 2.25 -6.86 29.35
N ILE A 212 2.52 -5.93 28.42
CA ILE A 212 2.64 -6.22 27.00
C ILE A 212 4.12 -6.44 26.70
N HIS A 213 4.47 -7.68 26.35
CA HIS A 213 5.83 -8.04 25.96
C HIS A 213 5.89 -8.05 24.43
N SER A 214 6.47 -6.99 23.85
CA SER A 214 6.75 -6.86 22.44
C SER A 214 8.14 -6.26 22.25
N GLY A 215 8.87 -6.67 21.22
CA GLY A 215 10.20 -6.14 20.91
C GLY A 215 10.18 -4.82 20.12
N ASP A 216 9.03 -4.20 19.95
CA ASP A 216 8.79 -3.00 19.16
C ASP A 216 8.50 -1.76 20.02
N GLU A 217 8.11 -0.67 19.39
CA GLU A 217 7.74 0.59 20.05
C GLU A 217 6.56 0.43 21.02
N ILE A 218 5.68 -0.54 20.76
CA ILE A 218 4.54 -0.83 21.64
C ILE A 218 4.99 -1.49 22.94
N GLY A 219 5.97 -2.38 22.87
CA GLY A 219 6.60 -2.97 24.05
C GLY A 219 7.27 -1.91 24.92
N ARG A 220 8.03 -1.00 24.30
CA ARG A 220 8.67 0.12 24.99
C ARG A 220 7.66 1.05 25.65
N LEU A 221 6.58 1.41 24.96
CA LEU A 221 5.48 2.21 25.51
C LEU A 221 4.79 1.51 26.69
N SER A 222 4.67 0.17 26.64
CA SER A 222 4.14 -0.63 27.74
C SER A 222 5.03 -0.58 28.98
N GLU A 223 6.35 -0.70 28.82
CA GLU A 223 7.32 -0.60 29.92
C GLU A 223 7.30 0.79 30.57
N ASP A 224 7.28 1.86 29.75
CA ASP A 224 7.22 3.22 30.26
C ASP A 224 5.91 3.49 31.01
N PHE A 225 4.78 2.96 30.47
CA PHE A 225 3.48 3.03 31.13
C PHE A 225 3.51 2.29 32.51
N ASP A 226 4.04 1.08 32.55
CA ASP A 226 4.09 0.27 33.77
C ASP A 226 5.03 0.90 34.81
N ARG A 227 6.13 1.54 34.39
CA ARG A 227 7.01 2.32 35.25
C ARG A 227 6.29 3.54 35.82
N MET A 228 5.59 4.30 34.99
CA MET A 228 4.78 5.44 35.46
C MET A 228 3.71 5.00 36.47
N ALA A 229 3.01 3.90 36.20
CA ALA A 229 2.02 3.32 37.11
C ALA A 229 2.65 2.95 38.48
N GLY A 230 3.84 2.36 38.46
CA GLY A 230 4.60 2.07 39.67
C GLY A 230 4.94 3.31 40.52
N HIS A 231 5.38 4.38 39.86
CA HIS A 231 5.64 5.65 40.55
C HIS A 231 4.37 6.25 41.16
N VAL A 232 3.24 6.21 40.45
CA VAL A 232 1.96 6.70 40.98
C VAL A 232 1.53 5.87 42.19
N GLU A 233 1.64 4.55 42.12
CA GLU A 233 1.30 3.65 43.22
C GLU A 233 2.14 3.98 44.46
N GLN A 234 3.49 4.13 44.31
CA GLN A 234 4.39 4.48 45.43
C GLN A 234 4.04 5.84 46.02
N ASN A 235 3.80 6.86 45.20
CA ASN A 235 3.45 8.19 45.70
C ASN A 235 2.13 8.18 46.51
N ILE A 236 1.14 7.37 46.11
CA ILE A 236 -0.11 7.22 46.86
C ILE A 236 0.13 6.52 48.21
N LEU A 237 1.00 5.50 48.25
CA LEU A 237 1.37 4.82 49.49
C LEU A 237 2.09 5.81 50.44
N ASP A 238 3.07 6.54 49.95
CA ASP A 238 3.80 7.53 50.71
C ASP A 238 2.89 8.63 51.29
N LEU A 239 1.93 9.09 50.46
CA LEU A 239 0.91 10.06 50.88
C LEU A 239 0.01 9.51 51.99
N LYS A 240 -0.48 8.27 51.86
CA LYS A 240 -1.26 7.63 52.93
C LYS A 240 -0.50 7.53 54.24
N GLU A 241 0.76 7.11 54.18
CA GLU A 241 1.62 7.05 55.35
C GLU A 241 1.84 8.42 56.00
N ALA A 242 2.00 9.46 55.17
CA ALA A 242 2.13 10.85 55.65
C ALA A 242 0.85 11.34 56.36
N VAL A 243 -0.32 11.04 55.75
CA VAL A 243 -1.64 11.37 56.37
C VAL A 243 -1.80 10.65 57.70
N GLU A 244 -1.54 9.33 57.78
CA GLU A 244 -1.64 8.55 59.00
C GLU A 244 -0.66 9.06 60.11
N ARG A 245 0.55 9.48 59.70
CA ARG A 245 1.50 10.12 60.64
C ARG A 245 0.96 11.45 61.15
N GLN A 246 0.36 12.28 60.29
CA GLN A 246 -0.25 13.54 60.67
C GLN A 246 -1.43 13.35 61.61
N GLU A 247 -2.31 12.38 61.32
CA GLU A 247 -3.48 12.07 62.17
C GLU A 247 -3.02 11.61 63.59
N ARG A 248 -2.02 10.74 63.66
CA ARG A 248 -1.44 10.29 64.92
C ARG A 248 -0.83 11.45 65.67
N PHE A 249 -0.08 12.33 65.00
CA PHE A 249 0.49 13.54 65.61
C PHE A 249 -0.61 14.45 66.17
N VAL A 250 -1.62 14.79 65.37
CA VAL A 250 -2.74 15.65 65.79
C VAL A 250 -3.49 15.04 66.98
N GLY A 251 -3.75 13.71 66.92
CA GLY A 251 -4.42 13.00 68.01
C GLY A 251 -3.64 13.04 69.32
N SER A 252 -2.32 12.71 69.26
CA SER A 252 -1.44 12.76 70.44
C SER A 252 -1.31 14.18 70.97
N PHE A 253 -1.10 15.16 70.10
CA PHE A 253 -0.96 16.58 70.47
C PHE A 253 -2.22 17.11 71.16
N THR A 254 -3.41 16.79 70.61
CA THR A 254 -4.67 17.18 71.22
C THR A 254 -4.87 16.57 72.61
N HIS A 255 -4.51 15.30 72.78
CA HIS A 255 -4.59 14.64 74.08
C HIS A 255 -3.63 15.24 75.13
N GLU A 256 -2.41 15.55 74.70
CA GLU A 256 -1.38 16.15 75.56
C GLU A 256 -1.70 17.61 75.97
N LEU A 257 -2.39 18.36 75.08
CA LEU A 257 -2.91 19.70 75.41
C LEU A 257 -4.13 19.67 76.33
N LYS A 258 -5.04 18.70 76.15
CA LYS A 258 -6.28 18.63 76.90
C LYS A 258 -6.06 18.46 78.41
N THR A 259 -5.09 17.63 78.79
CA THR A 259 -4.79 17.31 80.19
C THR A 259 -4.37 18.57 80.97
N PRO A 260 -3.28 19.36 80.60
CA PRO A 260 -2.90 20.54 81.26
C PRO A 260 -3.97 21.66 81.21
N MET A 261 -4.70 21.80 80.05
CA MET A 261 -5.76 22.78 79.96
C MET A 261 -6.91 22.48 80.94
N THR A 262 -7.26 21.20 81.12
CA THR A 262 -8.30 20.79 82.05
C THR A 262 -7.86 21.09 83.52
N ALA A 263 -6.59 20.86 83.83
CA ALA A 263 -5.99 21.26 85.16
C ALA A 263 -6.02 22.74 85.41
N VAL A 264 -5.57 23.53 84.38
CA VAL A 264 -5.60 25.02 84.46
C VAL A 264 -7.01 25.54 84.73
N LEU A 265 -8.00 25.03 83.89
CA LEU A 265 -9.38 25.44 84.08
C LEU A 265 -9.99 24.99 85.44
N GLY A 266 -9.62 23.79 85.89
CA GLY A 266 -10.11 23.27 87.18
C GLY A 266 -9.56 24.08 88.37
N TYR A 267 -8.26 24.40 88.43
CA TYR A 267 -7.69 25.24 89.44
C TYR A 267 -8.14 26.71 89.36
N ALA A 268 -8.36 27.23 88.14
CA ALA A 268 -8.91 28.57 87.93
C ALA A 268 -10.39 28.64 88.42
N ASP A 269 -11.18 27.62 88.21
CA ASP A 269 -12.56 27.53 88.67
C ASP A 269 -12.61 27.37 90.20
N LEU A 270 -11.69 26.63 90.78
CA LEU A 270 -11.55 26.50 92.25
C LEU A 270 -11.21 27.86 92.90
N LEU A 271 -10.31 28.65 92.34
CA LEU A 271 -10.00 29.99 92.78
C LEU A 271 -11.17 30.96 92.68
N ARG A 272 -12.04 30.75 91.71
CA ARG A 272 -13.21 31.62 91.40
C ARG A 272 -14.38 31.31 92.34
N SER A 273 -14.67 30.02 92.63
CA SER A 273 -15.92 29.53 93.19
C SER A 273 -15.92 29.17 94.65
N GLN A 274 -14.71 29.10 95.25
CA GLN A 274 -14.60 28.67 96.67
C GLN A 274 -13.78 29.71 97.47
N ASP A 275 -14.14 29.89 98.80
CA ASP A 275 -13.41 30.65 99.73
C ASP A 275 -12.20 29.82 100.23
N LEU A 276 -11.04 30.09 99.64
CA LEU A 276 -9.78 29.36 99.90
C LEU A 276 -8.90 30.20 100.87
N THR A 277 -8.10 29.49 101.68
CA THR A 277 -7.02 30.06 102.51
C THR A 277 -5.92 30.68 101.63
N GLU A 278 -5.12 31.62 102.09
CA GLU A 278 -4.01 32.23 101.36
C GLU A 278 -3.00 31.18 100.82
N GLU A 279 -2.77 30.09 101.56
CA GLU A 279 -1.94 28.98 101.14
C GLU A 279 -2.48 28.21 100.02
N GLU A 280 -3.79 27.83 100.05
CA GLU A 280 -4.52 27.15 98.95
C GLU A 280 -4.58 27.98 97.70
N GLN A 281 -4.80 29.30 97.81
CA GLN A 281 -4.79 30.22 96.65
C GLN A 281 -3.42 30.27 95.98
N ARG A 282 -2.37 30.26 96.74
CA ARG A 282 -0.98 30.28 96.28
C ARG A 282 -0.64 28.92 95.58
N ASP A 283 -1.03 27.85 96.11
CA ASP A 283 -0.86 26.52 95.50
C ASP A 283 -1.62 26.35 94.20
N ALA A 284 -2.86 26.75 94.15
CA ALA A 284 -3.68 26.76 92.92
C ALA A 284 -3.04 27.65 91.82
N ALA A 285 -2.58 28.85 92.12
CA ALA A 285 -1.90 29.73 91.22
C ALA A 285 -0.55 29.16 90.72
N ASN A 286 0.18 28.48 91.56
CA ASN A 286 1.45 27.78 91.22
C ASN A 286 1.16 26.63 90.25
N TYR A 287 0.08 25.84 90.40
CA TYR A 287 -0.29 24.79 89.54
C TYR A 287 -0.72 25.33 88.15
N ILE A 288 -1.51 26.40 88.08
CA ILE A 288 -1.86 27.08 86.84
C ILE A 288 -0.61 27.57 86.13
N PHE A 289 0.31 28.19 86.81
CA PHE A 289 1.57 28.67 86.25
C PHE A 289 2.43 27.52 85.67
N SER A 290 2.55 26.41 86.42
CA SER A 290 3.35 25.26 86.04
C SER A 290 2.80 24.54 84.83
N GLU A 291 1.47 24.35 84.76
CA GLU A 291 0.82 23.78 83.57
C GLU A 291 0.83 24.72 82.40
N GLY A 292 0.72 26.05 82.60
CA GLY A 292 0.90 27.06 81.52
C GLY A 292 2.30 27.03 80.92
N LYS A 293 3.38 26.91 81.77
CA LYS A 293 4.74 26.67 81.25
C LYS A 293 4.93 25.34 80.55
N ARG A 294 4.19 24.34 80.91
CA ARG A 294 4.21 23.04 80.25
C ARG A 294 3.54 23.13 78.83
N LEU A 295 2.45 23.89 78.73
CA LEU A 295 1.80 24.19 77.48
C LEU A 295 2.69 24.99 76.53
N GLU A 296 3.41 26.00 77.02
CA GLU A 296 4.37 26.80 76.26
C GLU A 296 5.47 25.91 75.63
N ARG A 297 5.93 24.89 76.35
CA ARG A 297 6.95 23.96 75.84
C ARG A 297 6.45 22.97 74.83
N LEU A 298 5.12 22.77 74.74
CA LEU A 298 4.46 21.87 73.74
C LEU A 298 4.12 22.62 72.47
N SER A 299 4.04 23.94 72.42
CA SER A 299 3.77 24.75 71.23
C SER A 299 5.08 25.08 70.50
#